data_6370613430188002c5d990a947364c28
#
_entry.id   6370613430188002c5d990a947364c28
#
_cell.length_a   1.000
_cell.length_b   1.000
_cell.length_c   1.000
_cell.angle_alpha   90.00
_cell.angle_beta   90.00
_cell.angle_gamma   90.00
#
_symmetry.space_group_name_H-M   'P 1'
#
loop_
_entity.id
_entity.type
_entity.pdbx_description
1 polymer ?
#
loop_
_entity_poly.entity_id
_entity_poly.type
_entity_poly.pdbx_seq_one_letter_code
_entity_poly.pdbx_strand_id
1 'polypeptide(L)'
;LVHATALGIYDLHLNGERVTGNYFAPGWTDYRRSVYYNSYDVTSRLQEGSNCLGAVVADGWYSGYLPSGKAKGYGPYRTGRNMYGKNPAFLAQLHIEYEDGTSQIVLTDSSWKVTTGPETAADLLAGEQYDARKELAGWSTPGYDASKWNDAIPATKSKGLNPPFSDKTGTRAT
;
A
#
# COMPACT_ATOMS: atom_id res chain seq x y z
N LEU A 1 -5.45 16.66 -2.16
CA LEU A 1 -4.22 15.95 -1.80
C LEU A 1 -4.52 14.52 -1.38
N VAL A 2 -3.65 13.57 -1.74
CA VAL A 2 -3.67 12.22 -1.15
C VAL A 2 -2.39 11.97 -0.35
N HIS A 3 -2.55 11.51 0.89
CA HIS A 3 -1.45 11.04 1.73
C HIS A 3 -1.50 9.52 1.76
N ALA A 4 -0.38 8.85 1.46
CA ALA A 4 -0.35 7.39 1.39
C ALA A 4 0.92 6.82 2.02
N THR A 5 0.77 5.65 2.64
CA THR A 5 1.85 4.87 3.25
C THR A 5 1.58 3.38 3.14
N ALA A 6 2.62 2.57 3.34
CA ALA A 6 2.47 1.12 3.42
C ALA A 6 3.43 0.49 4.42
N LEU A 7 3.03 -0.63 4.99
CA LEU A 7 3.92 -1.66 5.50
C LEU A 7 4.28 -2.55 4.31
N GLY A 8 5.37 -2.22 3.63
CA GLY A 8 5.75 -2.74 2.33
C GLY A 8 6.14 -1.62 1.39
N ILE A 9 5.91 -1.82 0.10
CA ILE A 9 6.00 -0.79 -0.95
C ILE A 9 4.67 -0.72 -1.69
N TYR A 10 4.37 0.42 -2.30
CA TYR A 10 3.12 0.60 -3.04
C TYR A 10 3.27 1.42 -4.31
N ASP A 11 2.39 1.16 -5.26
CA ASP A 11 2.07 2.03 -6.39
C ASP A 11 0.61 2.48 -6.26
N LEU A 12 0.41 3.80 -6.16
CA LEU A 12 -0.90 4.42 -6.04
C LEU A 12 -1.44 4.75 -7.43
N HIS A 13 -2.72 4.46 -7.64
CA HIS A 13 -3.46 4.74 -8.88
C HIS A 13 -4.72 5.54 -8.58
N LEU A 14 -5.05 6.47 -9.45
CA LEU A 14 -6.31 7.22 -9.44
C LEU A 14 -6.87 7.27 -10.85
N ASN A 15 -8.10 6.82 -11.04
CA ASN A 15 -8.83 6.84 -12.31
C ASN A 15 -8.08 6.17 -13.46
N GLY A 16 -7.40 5.06 -13.19
CA GLY A 16 -6.63 4.31 -14.19
C GLY A 16 -5.18 4.76 -14.36
N GLU A 17 -4.80 5.91 -13.81
CA GLU A 17 -3.45 6.47 -13.93
C GLU A 17 -2.62 6.24 -12.69
N ARG A 18 -1.33 5.93 -12.88
CA ARG A 18 -0.37 5.84 -11.79
C ARG A 18 -0.07 7.23 -11.22
N VAL A 19 -0.24 7.39 -9.92
CA VAL A 19 0.02 8.63 -9.17
C VAL A 19 1.46 8.70 -8.68
N THR A 20 2.02 7.57 -8.22
CA THR A 20 3.39 7.51 -7.70
C THR A 20 4.41 7.85 -8.79
N GLY A 21 5.17 8.94 -8.58
CA GLY A 21 6.22 9.36 -9.51
C GLY A 21 7.55 8.63 -9.30
N ASN A 22 7.76 8.06 -8.14
CA ASN A 22 8.96 7.33 -7.74
C ASN A 22 8.68 5.85 -7.50
N TYR A 23 9.73 5.03 -7.55
CA TYR A 23 9.68 3.62 -7.18
C TYR A 23 9.88 3.43 -5.69
N PHE A 24 9.38 2.30 -5.16
CA PHE A 24 9.58 1.86 -3.77
C PHE A 24 9.01 2.82 -2.71
N ALA A 25 7.92 3.52 -3.04
CA ALA A 25 7.19 4.30 -2.05
C ALA A 25 6.65 3.39 -0.91
N PRO A 26 6.62 3.84 0.34
CA PRO A 26 7.00 5.15 0.85
C PRO A 26 8.51 5.28 1.16
N GLY A 27 9.30 4.21 1.05
CA GLY A 27 10.69 4.13 1.44
C GLY A 27 10.90 3.24 2.67
N TRP A 28 12.16 3.04 3.06
CA TRP A 28 12.55 2.15 4.16
C TRP A 28 12.79 2.90 5.46
N THR A 29 12.20 2.40 6.55
CA THR A 29 12.44 2.86 7.92
C THR A 29 12.60 1.65 8.85
N ASP A 30 12.90 1.89 10.12
CA ASP A 30 12.64 0.88 11.16
C ASP A 30 11.13 0.87 11.44
N TYR A 31 10.39 -0.03 10.80
CA TYR A 31 8.93 -0.14 10.92
C TYR A 31 8.42 -0.40 12.34
N ARG A 32 9.30 -0.70 13.29
CA ARG A 32 8.95 -0.77 14.72
C ARG A 32 8.85 0.60 15.38
N ARG A 33 9.31 1.66 14.71
CA ARG A 33 9.36 3.03 15.24
C ARG A 33 8.57 4.02 14.42
N SER A 34 8.69 3.95 13.09
CA SER A 34 8.07 4.91 12.20
C SER A 34 7.87 4.34 10.80
N VAL A 35 6.95 4.92 10.05
CA VAL A 35 6.75 4.66 8.64
C VAL A 35 6.70 6.00 7.93
N TYR A 36 7.38 6.14 6.80
CA TYR A 36 7.23 7.30 5.93
C TYR A 36 5.85 7.29 5.29
N TYR A 37 5.32 8.46 5.00
CA TYR A 37 4.20 8.64 4.11
C TYR A 37 4.57 9.64 3.01
N ASN A 38 3.93 9.54 1.87
CA ASN A 38 4.10 10.47 0.76
C ASN A 38 2.79 11.21 0.52
N SER A 39 2.91 12.46 0.07
CA SER A 39 1.78 13.30 -0.29
C SER A 39 1.83 13.60 -1.78
N TYR A 40 0.71 13.46 -2.45
CA TYR A 40 0.58 13.67 -3.88
C TYR A 40 -0.54 14.66 -4.16
N ASP A 41 -0.25 15.66 -4.99
CA ASP A 41 -1.30 16.50 -5.56
C ASP A 41 -1.99 15.73 -6.69
N VAL A 42 -3.26 15.47 -6.52
CA VAL A 42 -4.10 14.74 -7.47
C VAL A 42 -5.24 15.59 -8.00
N THR A 43 -5.20 16.89 -7.80
CA THR A 43 -6.28 17.83 -8.16
C THR A 43 -6.68 17.68 -9.63
N SER A 44 -5.70 17.66 -10.53
CA SER A 44 -5.95 17.53 -11.97
C SER A 44 -6.40 16.14 -12.43
N ARG A 45 -6.39 15.15 -11.55
CA ARG A 45 -6.78 13.76 -11.85
C ARG A 45 -8.14 13.39 -11.29
N LEU A 46 -8.69 14.23 -10.40
CA LEU A 46 -10.05 14.07 -9.92
C LEU A 46 -11.03 14.56 -10.98
N GLN A 47 -12.14 13.86 -11.08
CA GLN A 47 -13.23 14.20 -11.98
C GLN A 47 -14.54 14.35 -11.21
N GLU A 48 -15.50 15.07 -11.80
CA GLU A 48 -16.84 15.13 -11.27
C GLU A 48 -17.50 13.74 -11.29
N GLY A 49 -18.24 13.42 -10.24
CA GLY A 49 -18.89 12.14 -10.08
C GLY A 49 -17.97 11.06 -9.51
N SER A 50 -17.96 9.88 -10.13
CA SER A 50 -17.26 8.71 -9.61
C SER A 50 -15.75 8.77 -9.86
N ASN A 51 -14.97 8.49 -8.83
CA ASN A 51 -13.52 8.35 -8.89
C ASN A 51 -13.13 6.98 -8.32
N CYS A 52 -12.01 6.41 -8.77
CA CYS A 52 -11.47 5.17 -8.27
C CYS A 52 -10.04 5.37 -7.77
N LEU A 53 -9.84 5.21 -6.47
CA LEU A 53 -8.52 5.21 -5.84
C LEU A 53 -8.12 3.77 -5.51
N GLY A 54 -6.95 3.33 -5.94
CA GLY A 54 -6.46 1.99 -5.68
C GLY A 54 -4.95 1.94 -5.54
N ALA A 55 -4.43 0.83 -5.03
CA ALA A 55 -2.99 0.63 -4.88
C ALA A 55 -2.59 -0.82 -5.15
N VAL A 56 -1.46 -1.01 -5.82
CA VAL A 56 -0.71 -2.27 -5.80
C VAL A 56 0.23 -2.22 -4.60
N VAL A 57 0.25 -3.30 -3.81
CA VAL A 57 1.07 -3.38 -2.59
C VAL A 57 1.93 -4.63 -2.65
N ALA A 58 3.21 -4.49 -2.36
CA ALA A 58 4.17 -5.58 -2.36
C ALA A 58 4.99 -5.62 -1.06
N ASP A 59 5.70 -6.72 -0.87
CA ASP A 59 6.46 -7.05 0.35
C ASP A 59 7.45 -5.95 0.78
N GLY A 60 8.20 -5.38 -0.17
CA GLY A 60 9.21 -4.37 0.08
C GLY A 60 10.19 -4.77 1.19
N TRP A 61 10.62 -3.78 1.97
CA TRP A 61 11.51 -4.01 3.13
C TRP A 61 10.77 -4.55 4.35
N TYR A 62 9.45 -4.52 4.37
CA TYR A 62 8.66 -4.94 5.54
C TYR A 62 8.62 -6.46 5.68
N SER A 63 8.19 -7.16 4.64
CA SER A 63 8.01 -8.60 4.63
C SER A 63 8.91 -9.35 3.64
N GLY A 64 9.58 -8.63 2.72
CA GLY A 64 10.54 -9.20 1.76
C GLY A 64 11.87 -9.62 2.37
N TYR A 65 12.77 -10.08 1.52
CA TYR A 65 14.14 -10.43 1.93
C TYR A 65 14.98 -9.19 2.22
N LEU A 66 15.67 -9.23 3.33
CA LEU A 66 16.63 -8.19 3.72
C LEU A 66 17.98 -8.80 4.06
N PRO A 67 19.11 -8.12 3.73
CA PRO A 67 20.41 -8.47 4.27
C PRO A 67 20.36 -8.30 5.80
N SER A 68 20.53 -9.39 6.55
CA SER A 68 20.51 -9.34 8.01
C SER A 68 21.63 -10.20 8.58
N GLY A 69 22.44 -9.62 9.48
CA GLY A 69 23.49 -10.34 10.19
C GLY A 69 22.98 -11.46 11.09
N LYS A 70 21.67 -11.53 11.35
CA LYS A 70 21.03 -12.54 12.21
C LYS A 70 20.17 -13.55 11.44
N ALA A 71 20.01 -13.38 10.14
CA ALA A 71 19.16 -14.26 9.35
C ALA A 71 19.84 -15.62 9.13
N LYS A 72 19.06 -16.68 9.35
CA LYS A 72 19.44 -18.04 8.96
C LYS A 72 19.10 -18.20 7.47
N GLY A 73 20.03 -17.84 6.59
CA GLY A 73 19.88 -17.99 5.14
C GLY A 73 20.97 -18.90 4.58
N TYR A 74 20.68 -19.59 3.48
CA TYR A 74 21.67 -20.33 2.69
C TYR A 74 22.35 -19.37 1.71
N GLY A 75 23.67 -19.40 1.64
CA GLY A 75 24.47 -18.63 0.69
C GLY A 75 25.39 -17.58 1.34
N PRO A 76 26.19 -16.87 0.53
CA PRO A 76 27.16 -15.88 1.02
C PRO A 76 26.52 -14.65 1.66
N TYR A 77 25.21 -14.45 1.44
CA TYR A 77 24.45 -13.35 2.00
C TYR A 77 23.45 -13.91 3.00
N ARG A 78 23.60 -13.52 4.27
CA ARG A 78 22.58 -13.80 5.29
C ARG A 78 21.36 -12.92 5.03
N THR A 79 20.34 -13.50 4.38
CA THR A 79 19.08 -12.82 4.08
C THR A 79 17.96 -13.52 4.84
N GLY A 80 16.95 -12.74 5.28
CA GLY A 80 15.75 -13.27 5.90
C GLY A 80 14.53 -12.49 5.49
N ARG A 81 13.40 -13.18 5.38
CA ARG A 81 12.07 -12.57 5.16
C ARG A 81 11.41 -12.21 6.47
N ASN A 82 10.42 -11.31 6.37
CA ASN A 82 9.50 -10.98 7.48
C ASN A 82 10.21 -10.39 8.71
N MET A 83 11.26 -9.59 8.50
CA MET A 83 11.99 -8.98 9.62
C MET A 83 11.08 -8.11 10.49
N TYR A 84 10.15 -7.38 9.89
CA TYR A 84 9.23 -6.48 10.58
C TYR A 84 7.83 -7.05 10.69
N GLY A 85 7.38 -7.84 9.73
CA GLY A 85 6.07 -8.49 9.73
C GLY A 85 5.83 -9.31 8.48
N LYS A 86 4.70 -10.05 8.44
CA LYS A 86 4.39 -10.99 7.36
C LYS A 86 3.39 -10.46 6.34
N ASN A 87 2.52 -9.56 6.77
CA ASN A 87 1.40 -9.11 5.97
C ASN A 87 1.60 -7.65 5.59
N PRO A 88 1.87 -7.33 4.33
CA PRO A 88 1.85 -5.96 3.86
C PRO A 88 0.51 -5.30 4.16
N ALA A 89 0.53 -4.00 4.39
CA ALA A 89 -0.68 -3.22 4.63
C ALA A 89 -0.56 -1.85 3.96
N PHE A 90 -1.68 -1.26 3.59
CA PHE A 90 -1.75 0.03 2.93
C PHE A 90 -2.71 0.95 3.68
N LEU A 91 -2.35 2.24 3.74
CA LEU A 91 -3.19 3.28 4.29
C LEU A 91 -3.11 4.52 3.40
N ALA A 92 -4.26 5.07 3.06
CA ALA A 92 -4.36 6.34 2.35
C ALA A 92 -5.46 7.22 2.92
N GLN A 93 -5.26 8.54 2.80
CA GLN A 93 -6.23 9.58 3.08
C GLN A 93 -6.28 10.51 1.88
N LEU A 94 -7.43 10.62 1.21
CA LEU A 94 -7.66 11.59 0.16
C LEU A 94 -8.47 12.75 0.73
N HIS A 95 -7.88 13.94 0.70
CA HIS A 95 -8.50 15.19 1.11
C HIS A 95 -8.95 15.93 -0.14
N ILE A 96 -10.23 16.23 -0.22
CA ILE A 96 -10.88 16.96 -1.31
C ILE A 96 -11.44 18.24 -0.74
N GLU A 97 -11.11 19.36 -1.36
CA GLU A 97 -11.70 20.67 -1.11
C GLU A 97 -12.49 21.06 -2.37
N TYR A 98 -13.74 21.41 -2.19
CA TYR A 98 -14.64 21.81 -3.27
C TYR A 98 -14.65 23.32 -3.46
N GLU A 99 -15.02 23.79 -4.64
CA GLU A 99 -15.09 25.22 -4.96
C GLU A 99 -16.08 25.99 -4.09
N ASP A 100 -17.10 25.32 -3.55
CA ASP A 100 -18.07 25.90 -2.61
C ASP A 100 -17.54 26.04 -1.18
N GLY A 101 -16.29 25.66 -0.95
CA GLY A 101 -15.62 25.71 0.37
C GLY A 101 -15.92 24.52 1.28
N THR A 102 -16.70 23.55 0.82
CA THR A 102 -16.88 22.29 1.56
C THR A 102 -15.68 21.35 1.36
N SER A 103 -15.53 20.37 2.23
CA SER A 103 -14.46 19.39 2.14
C SER A 103 -14.93 17.97 2.42
N GLN A 104 -14.22 17.00 1.85
CA GLN A 104 -14.43 15.57 2.07
C GLN A 104 -13.10 14.88 2.33
N ILE A 105 -13.12 13.91 3.24
CA ILE A 105 -11.97 13.02 3.47
C ILE A 105 -12.40 11.59 3.19
N VAL A 106 -11.70 10.93 2.27
CA VAL A 106 -11.85 9.50 1.97
C VAL A 106 -10.68 8.74 2.57
N LEU A 107 -10.98 7.75 3.40
CA LEU A 107 -10.00 6.94 4.12
C LEU A 107 -10.00 5.50 3.61
N THR A 108 -8.87 4.81 3.71
CA THR A 108 -8.86 3.35 3.60
C THR A 108 -9.55 2.74 4.83
N ASP A 109 -10.54 1.91 4.58
CA ASP A 109 -11.29 1.19 5.60
C ASP A 109 -11.74 -0.21 5.13
N SER A 110 -12.64 -0.84 5.87
CA SER A 110 -13.14 -2.18 5.54
C SER A 110 -14.08 -2.22 4.33
N SER A 111 -14.48 -1.09 3.76
CA SER A 111 -15.26 -1.04 2.50
C SER A 111 -14.39 -1.25 1.26
N TRP A 112 -13.08 -1.08 1.40
CA TRP A 112 -12.15 -1.31 0.30
C TRP A 112 -12.13 -2.78 -0.10
N LYS A 113 -11.91 -3.01 -1.38
CA LYS A 113 -11.80 -4.37 -1.94
C LYS A 113 -10.36 -4.72 -2.22
N VAL A 114 -10.00 -5.98 -2.03
CA VAL A 114 -8.64 -6.48 -2.19
C VAL A 114 -8.62 -7.83 -2.91
N THR A 115 -7.67 -7.98 -3.82
CA THR A 115 -7.41 -9.25 -4.52
C THR A 115 -5.91 -9.37 -4.82
N THR A 116 -5.50 -10.53 -5.30
CA THR A 116 -4.16 -10.73 -5.85
C THR A 116 -4.17 -10.46 -7.35
N GLY A 117 -3.11 -9.80 -7.83
CA GLY A 117 -2.93 -9.44 -9.23
C GLY A 117 -1.99 -10.38 -10.01
N PRO A 118 -1.47 -9.90 -11.15
CA PRO A 118 -0.52 -10.63 -11.98
C PRO A 118 0.85 -10.81 -11.32
N GLU A 119 1.25 -9.93 -10.41
CA GLU A 119 2.49 -10.07 -9.64
C GLU A 119 2.32 -11.17 -8.60
N THR A 120 2.78 -12.36 -8.91
CA THR A 120 2.66 -13.53 -8.02
C THR A 120 3.75 -13.60 -6.96
N ALA A 121 4.85 -12.89 -7.19
CA ALA A 121 5.89 -12.59 -6.22
C ALA A 121 6.57 -11.29 -6.61
N ALA A 122 6.86 -10.45 -5.62
CA ALA A 122 7.62 -9.23 -5.81
C ALA A 122 8.52 -9.00 -4.59
N ASP A 123 9.84 -8.99 -4.82
CA ASP A 123 10.83 -8.89 -3.76
C ASP A 123 12.05 -8.09 -4.24
N LEU A 124 12.58 -7.24 -3.39
CA LEU A 124 13.69 -6.35 -3.75
C LEU A 124 14.99 -7.09 -4.09
N LEU A 125 15.20 -8.27 -3.53
CA LEU A 125 16.41 -9.08 -3.74
C LEU A 125 16.17 -10.29 -4.64
N ALA A 126 14.99 -10.91 -4.55
CA ALA A 126 14.63 -12.10 -5.31
C ALA A 126 14.00 -11.79 -6.67
N GLY A 127 13.62 -10.52 -6.90
CA GLY A 127 12.99 -10.07 -8.13
C GLY A 127 11.49 -10.32 -8.16
N GLU A 128 10.93 -10.31 -9.36
CA GLU A 128 9.49 -10.36 -9.64
C GLU A 128 9.12 -11.62 -10.42
N GLN A 129 7.96 -12.16 -10.14
CA GLN A 129 7.28 -13.16 -10.95
C GLN A 129 5.94 -12.63 -11.40
N TYR A 130 5.75 -12.52 -12.70
CA TYR A 130 4.57 -11.95 -13.33
C TYR A 130 3.84 -12.99 -14.18
N ASP A 131 2.54 -13.15 -13.96
CA ASP A 131 1.66 -13.99 -14.78
C ASP A 131 0.62 -13.12 -15.49
N ALA A 132 0.88 -12.78 -16.75
CA ALA A 132 0.02 -11.91 -17.56
C ALA A 132 -1.43 -12.42 -17.69
N ARG A 133 -1.68 -13.73 -17.48
CA ARG A 133 -3.04 -14.29 -17.52
C ARG A 133 -3.92 -13.81 -16.36
N LYS A 134 -3.30 -13.24 -15.31
CA LYS A 134 -3.97 -12.71 -14.12
C LYS A 134 -4.13 -11.20 -14.15
N GLU A 135 -3.84 -10.57 -15.27
CA GLU A 135 -4.09 -9.13 -15.42
C GLU A 135 -5.55 -8.78 -15.21
N LEU A 136 -5.76 -7.69 -14.51
CA LEU A 136 -7.07 -7.16 -14.15
C LEU A 136 -7.29 -5.84 -14.89
N ALA A 137 -7.61 -5.95 -16.19
CA ALA A 137 -7.76 -4.77 -17.05
C ALA A 137 -8.74 -3.76 -16.46
N GLY A 138 -8.31 -2.50 -16.30
CA GLY A 138 -9.14 -1.42 -15.78
C GLY A 138 -9.41 -1.45 -14.27
N TRP A 139 -8.70 -2.24 -13.49
CA TRP A 139 -8.94 -2.44 -12.05
C TRP A 139 -8.99 -1.16 -11.21
N SER A 140 -8.31 -0.10 -11.66
CA SER A 140 -8.25 1.19 -10.97
C SER A 140 -9.08 2.28 -11.66
N THR A 141 -10.00 1.90 -12.55
CA THR A 141 -10.91 2.85 -13.24
C THR A 141 -12.29 2.90 -12.57
N PRO A 142 -12.99 4.05 -12.60
CA PRO A 142 -14.37 4.14 -12.12
C PRO A 142 -15.28 3.12 -12.79
N GLY A 143 -16.14 2.48 -12.00
CA GLY A 143 -17.08 1.49 -12.51
C GLY A 143 -16.52 0.08 -12.68
N TYR A 144 -15.27 -0.18 -12.32
CA TYR A 144 -14.74 -1.54 -12.29
C TYR A 144 -15.53 -2.43 -11.33
N ASP A 145 -15.92 -3.62 -11.78
CA ASP A 145 -16.64 -4.58 -10.95
C ASP A 145 -15.70 -5.37 -10.04
N ALA A 146 -15.55 -4.90 -8.83
CA ALA A 146 -14.79 -5.58 -7.77
C ALA A 146 -15.64 -6.52 -6.89
N SER A 147 -16.84 -6.92 -7.33
CA SER A 147 -17.75 -7.75 -6.51
C SER A 147 -17.20 -9.12 -6.12
N LYS A 148 -16.24 -9.64 -6.90
CA LYS A 148 -15.54 -10.90 -6.63
C LYS A 148 -14.30 -10.75 -5.75
N TRP A 149 -13.93 -9.53 -5.40
CA TRP A 149 -12.78 -9.27 -4.53
C TRP A 149 -13.20 -9.42 -3.06
N ASN A 150 -12.23 -9.69 -2.21
CA ASN A 150 -12.47 -9.75 -0.76
C ASN A 150 -12.56 -8.35 -0.17
N ASP A 151 -13.20 -8.23 1.00
CA ASP A 151 -13.16 -7.01 1.77
C ASP A 151 -11.78 -6.82 2.42
N ALA A 152 -11.31 -5.58 2.50
CA ALA A 152 -10.09 -5.25 3.22
C ALA A 152 -10.25 -5.55 4.71
N ILE A 153 -9.20 -6.11 5.31
CA ILE A 153 -9.15 -6.42 6.74
C ILE A 153 -8.35 -5.31 7.43
N PRO A 154 -8.95 -4.54 8.34
CA PRO A 154 -8.22 -3.54 9.11
C PRO A 154 -7.00 -4.15 9.82
N ALA A 155 -5.87 -3.47 9.75
CA ALA A 155 -4.60 -3.92 10.32
C ALA A 155 -4.70 -4.31 11.81
N THR A 156 -5.53 -3.62 12.57
CA THR A 156 -5.81 -3.87 13.99
C THR A 156 -6.46 -5.23 14.26
N LYS A 157 -7.09 -5.85 13.25
CA LYS A 157 -7.72 -7.17 13.34
C LYS A 157 -6.86 -8.28 12.73
N SER A 158 -5.78 -7.94 12.05
CA SER A 158 -4.90 -8.91 11.40
C SER A 158 -3.94 -9.52 12.43
N LYS A 159 -4.03 -10.84 12.63
CA LYS A 159 -3.03 -11.56 13.44
C LYS A 159 -1.67 -11.50 12.75
N GLY A 160 -0.68 -10.90 13.41
CA GLY A 160 0.71 -10.83 12.91
C GLY A 160 1.14 -9.48 12.35
N LEU A 161 0.28 -8.47 12.36
CA LEU A 161 0.74 -7.10 12.34
C LEU A 161 1.18 -6.73 13.76
N ASN A 162 2.47 -6.47 13.94
CA ASN A 162 2.93 -5.66 15.06
C ASN A 162 2.71 -4.20 14.61
N PRO A 163 1.61 -3.56 15.01
CA PRO A 163 1.32 -2.24 14.49
C PRO A 163 2.27 -1.23 15.12
N PRO A 164 3.03 -0.49 14.34
CA PRO A 164 3.50 0.80 14.77
C PRO A 164 2.31 1.77 14.97
N PHE A 165 1.12 1.37 14.57
CA PHE A 165 -0.16 2.10 14.62
C PHE A 165 -1.06 1.70 15.80
N SER A 166 -0.57 1.03 16.83
CA SER A 166 -1.40 0.79 18.01
C SER A 166 -1.69 2.11 18.70
N ASP A 167 -2.94 2.39 19.00
CA ASP A 167 -3.45 3.58 19.71
C ASP A 167 -2.75 3.88 21.05
N LYS A 168 -1.85 3.02 21.47
CA LYS A 168 -1.13 3.15 22.74
C LYS A 168 0.02 4.18 22.72
N THR A 169 0.44 4.68 21.56
CA THR A 169 1.54 5.64 21.46
C THR A 169 1.13 7.08 21.19
N GLY A 170 -0.16 7.37 21.02
CA GLY A 170 -0.67 8.74 21.01
C GLY A 170 -0.12 9.66 19.90
N THR A 171 0.56 9.12 18.91
CA THR A 171 1.08 9.92 17.79
C THR A 171 -0.03 10.08 16.75
N ARG A 172 -0.86 11.10 16.95
CA ARG A 172 -1.67 11.65 15.85
C ARG A 172 -0.71 12.25 14.83
N ALA A 173 -0.86 11.87 13.56
CA ALA A 173 -0.33 12.67 12.47
C ALA A 173 -1.02 14.05 12.55
N THR A 174 -0.25 15.10 12.83
CA THR A 174 -0.65 16.48 12.67
C THR A 174 -0.29 16.92 11.27
#